data_4c6752ef59ef3bc5aade133236365fef
#
_entry.id   4c6752ef59ef3bc5aade133236365fef
#
_cell.length_a   1.000
_cell.length_b   1.000
_cell.length_c   1.000
_cell.angle_alpha   90.00
_cell.angle_beta   90.00
_cell.angle_gamma   90.00
#
_symmetry.space_group_name_H-M   'P 1'
#
loop_
_entity.id
_entity.type
_entity.pdbx_description
1 polymer ?
#
loop_
_entity_poly.entity_id
_entity_poly.type
_entity_poly.pdbx_seq_one_letter_code
_entity_poly.pdbx_strand_id
1 'polypeptide(L)'
;EMLRSLVGSEMCIRDRLEREELRAERARTRLMEESEKLHRSLLDSVSHEFKTPLAVIEGGCEKLAGRAASAPEEREEYGEILLAARRLRRLVKNLLDVSRLESGALKPKLDWCDLGDVIEGALAATREARRDHPVSVALPPDYPLVKADFSLMEQVLVNLLLNACVHTPAGTPMTLKGGADPVRGQVWLDVHDLGPGIPPERAETIFERFRTTRPGGLGLGLSIVRGFMEAQRGAVTVSYTHLTLPT
;
A
#
# COMPACT_ATOMS: atom_id res chain seq x y z
N GLU A 1 -14.23 28.74 -62.05
CA GLU A 1 -15.14 27.73 -61.45
C GLU A 1 -14.42 26.46 -61.01
N MET A 2 -13.43 25.96 -61.78
CA MET A 2 -12.66 24.75 -61.43
C MET A 2 -11.87 24.87 -60.11
N LEU A 3 -11.25 25.98 -59.80
CA LEU A 3 -10.49 26.22 -58.55
C LEU A 3 -11.40 26.25 -57.27
N ARG A 4 -12.63 26.73 -57.36
CA ARG A 4 -13.60 26.75 -56.25
C ARG A 4 -14.11 25.33 -55.96
N SER A 5 -14.20 24.43 -56.93
CA SER A 5 -14.61 23.03 -56.75
C SER A 5 -13.51 22.21 -56.05
N LEU A 6 -12.25 22.43 -56.35
CA LEU A 6 -11.11 21.77 -55.72
C LEU A 6 -10.95 22.14 -54.24
N VAL A 7 -11.03 23.43 -53.88
CA VAL A 7 -10.94 23.89 -52.52
C VAL A 7 -12.09 23.38 -51.64
N GLY A 8 -13.30 23.30 -52.22
CA GLY A 8 -14.47 22.71 -51.54
C GLY A 8 -14.35 21.24 -51.25
N SER A 9 -13.73 20.44 -52.16
CA SER A 9 -13.52 19.02 -51.97
C SER A 9 -12.42 18.71 -50.97
N GLU A 10 -11.32 19.48 -50.96
CA GLU A 10 -10.23 19.31 -49.98
C GLU A 10 -10.68 19.64 -48.55
N MET A 11 -11.49 20.68 -48.38
CA MET A 11 -12.06 21.04 -47.09
C MET A 11 -13.01 19.97 -46.57
N CYS A 12 -13.79 19.36 -47.44
CA CYS A 12 -14.73 18.27 -47.12
C CYS A 12 -13.99 16.96 -46.73
N ILE A 13 -12.87 16.68 -47.36
CA ILE A 13 -12.04 15.50 -47.05
C ILE A 13 -11.33 15.68 -45.68
N ARG A 14 -10.79 16.86 -45.40
CA ARG A 14 -10.15 17.17 -44.13
C ARG A 14 -11.15 17.06 -42.95
N ASP A 15 -12.33 17.64 -43.10
CA ASP A 15 -13.40 17.61 -42.10
C ASP A 15 -13.91 16.16 -41.84
N ARG A 16 -13.85 15.31 -42.87
CA ARG A 16 -14.17 13.88 -42.74
C ARG A 16 -13.09 13.10 -42.00
N LEU A 17 -11.83 13.35 -42.30
CA LEU A 17 -10.70 12.71 -41.63
C LEU A 17 -10.66 13.12 -40.14
N GLU A 18 -10.81 14.39 -39.80
CA GLU A 18 -10.88 14.84 -38.42
C GLU A 18 -12.03 14.19 -37.65
N ARG A 19 -13.19 14.02 -38.29
CA ARG A 19 -14.33 13.31 -37.66
C ARG A 19 -14.06 11.82 -37.46
N GLU A 20 -13.37 11.18 -38.38
CA GLU A 20 -12.98 9.78 -38.25
C GLU A 20 -11.93 9.58 -37.16
N GLU A 21 -10.93 10.45 -37.08
CA GLU A 21 -9.92 10.45 -36.00
C GLU A 21 -10.59 10.66 -34.62
N LEU A 22 -11.44 11.65 -34.47
CA LEU A 22 -12.20 11.91 -33.25
C LEU A 22 -13.10 10.74 -32.86
N ARG A 23 -13.69 10.03 -33.82
CA ARG A 23 -14.51 8.83 -33.57
C ARG A 23 -13.64 7.65 -33.10
N ALA A 24 -12.49 7.47 -33.75
CA ALA A 24 -11.54 6.42 -33.37
C ALA A 24 -10.98 6.66 -31.96
N GLU A 25 -10.62 7.90 -31.64
CA GLU A 25 -10.14 8.28 -30.31
C GLU A 25 -11.22 8.06 -29.23
N ARG A 26 -12.45 8.49 -29.49
CA ARG A 26 -13.58 8.25 -28.57
C ARG A 26 -13.89 6.77 -28.38
N ALA A 27 -13.81 5.97 -29.44
CA ALA A 27 -14.00 4.53 -29.37
C ALA A 27 -12.91 3.87 -28.53
N ARG A 28 -11.64 4.29 -28.71
CA ARG A 28 -10.51 3.81 -27.92
C ARG A 28 -10.64 4.16 -26.44
N THR A 29 -11.06 5.38 -26.14
CA THR A 29 -11.28 5.84 -24.75
C THR A 29 -12.39 5.02 -24.09
N ARG A 30 -13.51 4.77 -24.78
CA ARG A 30 -14.60 3.95 -24.26
C ARG A 30 -14.17 2.50 -23.98
N LEU A 31 -13.42 1.90 -24.89
CA LEU A 31 -12.89 0.53 -24.69
C LEU A 31 -11.95 0.47 -23.49
N MET A 32 -11.11 1.49 -23.28
CA MET A 32 -10.26 1.59 -22.09
C MET A 32 -11.10 1.71 -20.82
N GLU A 33 -12.10 2.60 -20.79
CA GLU A 33 -12.99 2.79 -19.64
C GLU A 33 -13.79 1.50 -19.30
N GLU A 34 -14.27 0.79 -20.31
CA GLU A 34 -14.97 -0.50 -20.12
C GLU A 34 -14.01 -1.58 -19.60
N SER A 35 -12.80 -1.65 -20.14
CA SER A 35 -11.77 -2.57 -19.67
C SER A 35 -11.37 -2.29 -18.21
N GLU A 36 -11.15 -1.03 -17.85
CA GLU A 36 -10.88 -0.63 -16.48
C GLU A 36 -12.02 -0.99 -15.51
N LYS A 37 -13.26 -0.76 -15.93
CA LYS A 37 -14.44 -1.09 -15.14
C LYS A 37 -14.58 -2.59 -14.91
N LEU A 38 -14.36 -3.39 -15.95
CA LEU A 38 -14.35 -4.85 -15.85
C LEU A 38 -13.23 -5.34 -14.94
N HIS A 39 -12.03 -4.81 -15.13
CA HIS A 39 -10.86 -5.17 -14.31
C HIS A 39 -11.10 -4.86 -12.82
N ARG A 40 -11.67 -3.67 -12.51
CA ARG A 40 -12.06 -3.29 -11.16
C ARG A 40 -13.08 -4.22 -10.54
N SER A 41 -14.14 -4.55 -11.30
CA SER A 41 -15.21 -5.45 -10.83
C SER A 41 -14.68 -6.86 -10.56
N LEU A 42 -13.80 -7.38 -11.42
CA LEU A 42 -13.17 -8.69 -11.24
C LEU A 42 -12.28 -8.71 -10.00
N LEU A 43 -11.46 -7.67 -9.79
CA LEU A 43 -10.60 -7.59 -8.61
C LEU A 43 -11.37 -7.51 -7.31
N ASP A 44 -12.48 -6.75 -7.27
CA ASP A 44 -13.33 -6.67 -6.09
C ASP A 44 -14.02 -8.00 -5.80
N SER A 45 -14.52 -8.70 -6.85
CA SER A 45 -15.10 -10.04 -6.72
C SER A 45 -14.07 -11.06 -6.22
N VAL A 46 -12.89 -11.12 -6.85
CA VAL A 46 -11.80 -12.01 -6.47
C VAL A 46 -11.34 -11.75 -5.03
N SER A 47 -11.22 -10.46 -4.63
CA SER A 47 -10.93 -10.08 -3.24
C SER A 47 -11.91 -10.70 -2.26
N HIS A 48 -13.20 -10.59 -2.55
CA HIS A 48 -14.24 -11.07 -1.68
C HIS A 48 -14.25 -12.59 -1.60
N GLU A 49 -14.06 -13.26 -2.76
CA GLU A 49 -14.05 -14.71 -2.84
C GLU A 49 -12.84 -15.37 -2.15
N PHE A 50 -11.70 -14.70 -2.07
CA PHE A 50 -10.55 -15.18 -1.29
C PHE A 50 -10.65 -14.89 0.21
N LYS A 51 -11.23 -13.74 0.60
CA LYS A 51 -11.38 -13.39 2.02
C LYS A 51 -12.23 -14.40 2.80
N THR A 52 -13.29 -14.88 2.18
CA THR A 52 -14.27 -15.77 2.83
C THR A 52 -13.66 -17.12 3.24
N PRO A 53 -13.05 -17.93 2.33
CA PRO A 53 -12.45 -19.21 2.71
C PRO A 53 -11.26 -19.05 3.68
N LEU A 54 -10.48 -17.98 3.53
CA LEU A 54 -9.37 -17.72 4.44
C LEU A 54 -9.87 -17.39 5.85
N ALA A 55 -10.94 -16.62 5.99
CA ALA A 55 -11.56 -16.34 7.29
C ALA A 55 -12.13 -17.62 7.95
N VAL A 56 -12.67 -18.56 7.15
CA VAL A 56 -13.13 -19.86 7.64
C VAL A 56 -11.98 -20.71 8.14
N ILE A 57 -10.86 -20.74 7.40
CA ILE A 57 -9.65 -21.48 7.80
C ILE A 57 -9.08 -20.87 9.08
N GLU A 58 -8.91 -19.54 9.14
CA GLU A 58 -8.39 -18.83 10.32
C GLU A 58 -9.28 -19.10 11.56
N GLY A 59 -10.60 -18.88 11.45
CA GLY A 59 -11.52 -19.12 12.54
C GLY A 59 -11.65 -20.57 12.97
N GLY A 60 -11.46 -21.53 12.04
CA GLY A 60 -11.38 -22.95 12.33
C GLY A 60 -10.14 -23.29 13.16
N CYS A 61 -8.98 -22.83 12.74
CA CYS A 61 -7.72 -23.04 13.45
C CYS A 61 -7.70 -22.37 14.83
N GLU A 62 -8.25 -21.17 14.98
CA GLU A 62 -8.37 -20.47 16.27
C GLU A 62 -9.24 -21.29 17.25
N LYS A 63 -10.38 -21.82 16.78
CA LYS A 63 -11.25 -22.68 17.61
C LYS A 63 -10.58 -23.98 18.02
N LEU A 64 -9.86 -24.62 17.11
CA LEU A 64 -9.15 -25.87 17.37
C LEU A 64 -7.97 -25.65 18.32
N ALA A 65 -7.17 -24.61 18.12
CA ALA A 65 -6.09 -24.23 19.03
C ALA A 65 -6.60 -23.89 20.44
N GLY A 66 -7.78 -23.29 20.56
CA GLY A 66 -8.45 -23.03 21.84
C GLY A 66 -8.96 -24.31 22.54
N ARG A 67 -9.35 -25.34 21.78
CA ARG A 67 -9.80 -26.65 22.29
C ARG A 67 -8.65 -27.58 22.64
N ALA A 68 -7.53 -27.50 21.92
CA ALA A 68 -6.33 -28.33 22.13
C ALA A 68 -5.48 -27.87 23.33
N ALA A 69 -6.10 -27.25 24.34
CA ALA A 69 -5.38 -26.81 25.55
C ALA A 69 -4.66 -27.97 26.29
N SER A 70 -5.07 -29.21 26.05
CA SER A 70 -4.51 -30.44 26.67
C SER A 70 -3.53 -31.19 25.76
N ALA A 71 -3.33 -30.78 24.49
CA ALA A 71 -2.47 -31.44 23.52
C ALA A 71 -1.51 -30.39 22.90
N PRO A 72 -0.30 -30.22 23.47
CA PRO A 72 0.65 -29.20 23.01
C PRO A 72 1.03 -29.34 21.53
N GLU A 73 1.20 -30.55 21.03
CA GLU A 73 1.56 -30.84 19.64
C GLU A 73 0.48 -30.36 18.65
N GLU A 74 -0.79 -30.70 18.92
CA GLU A 74 -1.91 -30.27 18.09
C GLU A 74 -2.05 -28.72 18.07
N ARG A 75 -1.75 -28.08 19.19
CA ARG A 75 -1.77 -26.62 19.29
C ARG A 75 -0.71 -25.96 18.43
N GLU A 76 0.48 -26.57 18.34
CA GLU A 76 1.56 -26.11 17.49
C GLU A 76 1.19 -26.25 16.01
N GLU A 77 0.65 -27.40 15.60
CA GLU A 77 0.18 -27.64 14.23
C GLU A 77 -0.91 -26.63 13.80
N TYR A 78 -1.92 -26.38 14.65
CA TYR A 78 -2.94 -25.36 14.35
C TYR A 78 -2.36 -23.95 14.29
N GLY A 79 -1.36 -23.67 15.10
CA GLY A 79 -0.61 -22.41 15.06
C GLY A 79 0.10 -22.21 13.72
N GLU A 80 0.75 -23.24 13.18
CA GLU A 80 1.41 -23.18 11.87
C GLU A 80 0.42 -22.98 10.72
N ILE A 81 -0.72 -23.69 10.74
CA ILE A 81 -1.77 -23.54 9.73
C ILE A 81 -2.35 -22.11 9.78
N LEU A 82 -2.59 -21.56 10.96
CA LEU A 82 -3.08 -20.20 11.15
C LEU A 82 -2.09 -19.16 10.60
N LEU A 83 -0.79 -19.34 10.87
CA LEU A 83 0.26 -18.49 10.35
C LEU A 83 0.32 -18.55 8.82
N ALA A 84 0.19 -19.73 8.23
CA ALA A 84 0.15 -19.93 6.78
C ALA A 84 -1.09 -19.24 6.16
N ALA A 85 -2.26 -19.38 6.76
CA ALA A 85 -3.51 -18.74 6.30
C ALA A 85 -3.42 -17.20 6.37
N ARG A 86 -2.92 -16.66 7.47
CA ARG A 86 -2.68 -15.21 7.63
C ARG A 86 -1.67 -14.68 6.61
N ARG A 87 -0.62 -15.47 6.31
CA ARG A 87 0.34 -15.13 5.27
C ARG A 87 -0.31 -15.09 3.90
N LEU A 88 -1.09 -16.11 3.54
CA LEU A 88 -1.80 -16.18 2.26
C LEU A 88 -2.78 -15.01 2.10
N ARG A 89 -3.56 -14.69 3.13
CA ARG A 89 -4.46 -13.53 3.15
C ARG A 89 -3.72 -12.23 2.83
N ARG A 90 -2.55 -12.01 3.44
CA ARG A 90 -1.74 -10.82 3.19
C ARG A 90 -1.19 -10.79 1.76
N LEU A 91 -0.76 -11.93 1.22
CA LEU A 91 -0.28 -12.03 -0.16
C LEU A 91 -1.37 -11.68 -1.16
N VAL A 92 -2.57 -12.24 -0.99
CA VAL A 92 -3.73 -11.95 -1.84
C VAL A 92 -4.10 -10.46 -1.74
N LYS A 93 -4.18 -9.91 -0.52
CA LYS A 93 -4.46 -8.49 -0.31
C LYS A 93 -3.44 -7.60 -1.04
N ASN A 94 -2.16 -7.86 -0.87
CA ASN A 94 -1.09 -7.07 -1.50
C ASN A 94 -1.17 -7.15 -3.04
N LEU A 95 -1.45 -8.32 -3.60
CA LEU A 95 -1.60 -8.48 -5.04
C LEU A 95 -2.77 -7.64 -5.58
N LEU A 96 -3.89 -7.66 -4.87
CA LEU A 96 -5.07 -6.89 -5.24
C LEU A 96 -4.85 -5.37 -5.10
N ASP A 97 -4.15 -4.94 -4.05
CA ASP A 97 -3.79 -3.53 -3.85
C ASP A 97 -2.87 -3.03 -4.98
N VAL A 98 -1.87 -3.84 -5.38
CA VAL A 98 -1.01 -3.53 -6.53
C VAL A 98 -1.83 -3.44 -7.82
N SER A 99 -2.73 -4.38 -8.06
CA SER A 99 -3.56 -4.40 -9.26
C SER A 99 -4.52 -3.18 -9.32
N ARG A 100 -5.08 -2.76 -8.18
CA ARG A 100 -5.89 -1.53 -8.08
C ARG A 100 -5.07 -0.26 -8.34
N LEU A 101 -3.81 -0.24 -7.89
CA LEU A 101 -2.89 0.86 -8.17
C LEU A 101 -2.55 0.95 -9.66
N GLU A 102 -2.24 -0.19 -10.29
CA GLU A 102 -1.90 -0.26 -11.73
C GLU A 102 -3.03 0.16 -12.64
N SER A 103 -4.24 -0.28 -12.32
CA SER A 103 -5.43 0.04 -13.12
C SER A 103 -5.95 1.47 -12.89
N GLY A 104 -5.33 2.27 -12.00
CA GLY A 104 -5.88 3.57 -11.60
C GLY A 104 -7.24 3.47 -10.89
N ALA A 105 -7.65 2.26 -10.50
CA ALA A 105 -8.94 1.99 -9.86
C ALA A 105 -9.00 2.50 -8.42
N LEU A 106 -7.85 2.75 -7.79
CA LEU A 106 -7.79 3.28 -6.44
C LEU A 106 -8.23 4.75 -6.42
N LYS A 107 -9.34 5.01 -5.76
CA LYS A 107 -9.86 6.37 -5.53
C LYS A 107 -9.87 6.65 -4.04
N PRO A 108 -8.86 7.36 -3.51
CA PRO A 108 -8.80 7.71 -2.09
C PRO A 108 -9.99 8.55 -1.66
N LYS A 109 -10.55 8.25 -0.51
CA LYS A 109 -11.58 9.05 0.14
C LYS A 109 -10.90 10.04 1.08
N LEU A 110 -10.49 11.19 0.52
CA LEU A 110 -9.77 12.20 1.30
C LEU A 110 -10.71 12.94 2.24
N ASP A 111 -10.47 12.81 3.54
CA ASP A 111 -11.15 13.54 4.61
C ASP A 111 -10.13 14.07 5.62
N TRP A 112 -10.56 14.92 6.55
CA TRP A 112 -9.72 15.38 7.65
C TRP A 112 -9.41 14.19 8.57
N CYS A 113 -8.15 13.88 8.69
CA CYS A 113 -7.63 12.70 9.37
C CYS A 113 -6.67 13.11 10.48
N ASP A 114 -6.91 12.58 11.67
CA ASP A 114 -5.96 12.63 12.77
C ASP A 114 -4.95 11.49 12.60
N LEU A 115 -3.68 11.83 12.45
CA LEU A 115 -2.63 10.81 12.30
C LEU A 115 -2.32 10.10 13.63
N GLY A 116 -2.69 10.67 14.77
CA GLY A 116 -2.65 9.98 16.05
C GLY A 116 -3.57 8.75 16.06
N ASP A 117 -4.83 8.93 15.61
CA ASP A 117 -5.80 7.83 15.48
C ASP A 117 -5.33 6.76 14.49
N VAL A 118 -4.72 7.19 13.36
CA VAL A 118 -4.13 6.27 12.37
C VAL A 118 -3.00 5.44 12.99
N ILE A 119 -2.14 6.08 13.77
CA ILE A 119 -1.04 5.41 14.48
C ILE A 119 -1.59 4.39 15.47
N GLU A 120 -2.60 4.76 16.27
CA GLU A 120 -3.22 3.84 17.23
C GLU A 120 -3.81 2.62 16.53
N GLY A 121 -4.55 2.81 15.42
CA GLY A 121 -5.07 1.73 14.58
C GLY A 121 -3.97 0.81 14.06
N ALA A 122 -2.92 1.37 13.48
CA ALA A 122 -1.79 0.60 12.96
C ALA A 122 -1.04 -0.16 14.06
N LEU A 123 -0.86 0.45 15.23
CA LEU A 123 -0.26 -0.20 16.39
C LEU A 123 -1.13 -1.35 16.92
N ALA A 124 -2.45 -1.20 16.94
CA ALA A 124 -3.37 -2.26 17.31
C ALA A 124 -3.30 -3.43 16.32
N ALA A 125 -3.35 -3.14 15.01
CA ALA A 125 -3.29 -4.13 13.94
C ALA A 125 -1.98 -4.92 13.90
N THR A 126 -0.87 -4.34 14.35
CA THR A 126 0.46 -4.96 14.33
C THR A 126 0.91 -5.51 15.69
N ARG A 127 0.08 -5.46 16.72
CA ARG A 127 0.43 -5.83 18.11
C ARG A 127 1.11 -7.20 18.22
N GLU A 128 0.58 -8.22 17.57
CA GLU A 128 1.10 -9.59 17.63
C GLU A 128 2.47 -9.70 16.97
N ALA A 129 2.62 -9.11 15.77
CA ALA A 129 3.89 -9.12 15.04
C ALA A 129 5.00 -8.32 15.73
N ARG A 130 4.61 -7.27 16.50
CA ARG A 130 5.51 -6.39 17.24
C ARG A 130 5.77 -6.83 18.68
N ARG A 131 5.35 -8.04 19.10
CA ARG A 131 5.49 -8.47 20.51
C ARG A 131 6.88 -8.22 21.07
N ASP A 132 7.90 -8.47 20.26
CA ASP A 132 9.31 -8.37 20.65
C ASP A 132 9.97 -7.05 20.22
N HIS A 133 9.18 -6.07 19.74
CA HIS A 133 9.68 -4.79 19.27
C HIS A 133 8.97 -3.65 20.03
N PRO A 134 9.65 -3.00 20.99
CA PRO A 134 9.07 -1.87 21.69
C PRO A 134 8.89 -0.68 20.74
N VAL A 135 7.75 0.00 20.85
CA VAL A 135 7.42 1.16 20.00
C VAL A 135 7.15 2.36 20.88
N SER A 136 7.78 3.48 20.57
CA SER A 136 7.51 4.78 21.14
C SER A 136 6.89 5.71 20.10
N VAL A 137 5.99 6.58 20.54
CA VAL A 137 5.33 7.58 19.69
C VAL A 137 5.67 8.97 20.23
N ALA A 138 6.18 9.84 19.38
CA ALA A 138 6.59 11.20 19.70
C ALA A 138 5.98 12.18 18.68
N LEU A 139 4.74 12.58 18.94
CA LEU A 139 4.02 13.60 18.17
C LEU A 139 3.98 14.91 18.96
N PRO A 140 4.03 16.07 18.29
CA PRO A 140 3.76 17.36 18.92
C PRO A 140 2.31 17.39 19.48
N PRO A 141 2.06 18.12 20.59
CA PRO A 141 0.70 18.25 21.14
C PRO A 141 -0.31 18.83 20.15
N ASP A 142 0.14 19.76 19.28
CA ASP A 142 -0.67 20.41 18.27
C ASP A 142 -0.43 19.82 16.88
N TYR A 143 -0.35 18.48 16.77
CA TYR A 143 -0.13 17.81 15.50
C TYR A 143 -1.34 18.04 14.58
N PRO A 144 -1.16 18.63 13.40
CA PRO A 144 -2.28 19.09 12.59
C PRO A 144 -3.01 17.93 11.92
N LEU A 145 -4.32 18.13 11.70
CA LEU A 145 -5.10 17.25 10.84
C LEU A 145 -4.59 17.34 9.38
N VAL A 146 -4.65 16.23 8.67
CA VAL A 146 -4.25 16.15 7.26
C VAL A 146 -5.42 15.69 6.40
N LYS A 147 -5.47 16.12 5.14
CA LYS A 147 -6.42 15.56 4.17
C LYS A 147 -5.86 14.25 3.62
N ALA A 148 -6.37 13.14 4.15
CA ALA A 148 -5.92 11.79 3.78
C ALA A 148 -7.09 10.79 3.81
N ASP A 149 -6.88 9.63 3.20
CA ASP A 149 -7.75 8.47 3.40
C ASP A 149 -7.23 7.68 4.60
N PHE A 150 -8.02 7.65 5.66
CA PHE A 150 -7.67 6.99 6.92
C PHE A 150 -7.22 5.54 6.71
N SER A 151 -7.99 4.78 5.94
CA SER A 151 -7.72 3.35 5.72
C SER A 151 -6.43 3.11 4.94
N LEU A 152 -6.12 3.96 3.96
CA LEU A 152 -4.88 3.88 3.21
C LEU A 152 -3.68 4.29 4.06
N MET A 153 -3.82 5.33 4.90
CA MET A 153 -2.76 5.75 5.82
C MET A 153 -2.48 4.69 6.89
N GLU A 154 -3.52 4.11 7.47
CA GLU A 154 -3.37 2.98 8.40
C GLU A 154 -2.61 1.83 7.74
N GLN A 155 -2.97 1.46 6.51
CA GLN A 155 -2.29 0.40 5.78
C GLN A 155 -0.84 0.74 5.42
N VAL A 156 -0.53 2.00 5.11
CA VAL A 156 0.85 2.49 4.95
C VAL A 156 1.65 2.22 6.21
N LEU A 157 1.14 2.63 7.38
CA LEU A 157 1.84 2.43 8.65
C LEU A 157 1.97 0.96 9.02
N VAL A 158 0.92 0.16 8.82
CA VAL A 158 0.97 -1.31 9.03
C VAL A 158 2.08 -1.94 8.19
N ASN A 159 2.19 -1.57 6.90
CA ASN A 159 3.24 -2.10 6.04
C ASN A 159 4.65 -1.68 6.51
N LEU A 160 4.83 -0.42 6.94
CA LEU A 160 6.11 0.07 7.44
C LEU A 160 6.50 -0.62 8.75
N LEU A 161 5.58 -0.73 9.71
CA LEU A 161 5.81 -1.40 11.00
C LEU A 161 6.13 -2.89 10.82
N LEU A 162 5.36 -3.60 9.97
CA LEU A 162 5.64 -5.00 9.67
C LEU A 162 6.98 -5.18 8.95
N ASN A 163 7.35 -4.23 8.10
CA ASN A 163 8.65 -4.25 7.43
C ASN A 163 9.79 -4.10 8.46
N ALA A 164 9.67 -3.16 9.38
CA ALA A 164 10.64 -2.99 10.46
C ALA A 164 10.75 -4.25 11.33
N CYS A 165 9.62 -4.87 11.77
CA CYS A 165 9.65 -6.13 12.53
C CYS A 165 10.36 -7.28 11.80
N VAL A 166 10.25 -7.32 10.48
CA VAL A 166 10.81 -8.40 9.65
C VAL A 166 12.30 -8.23 9.39
N HIS A 167 12.76 -6.98 9.27
CA HIS A 167 14.12 -6.65 8.86
C HIS A 167 15.04 -6.24 10.02
N THR A 168 14.51 -6.20 11.24
CA THR A 168 15.30 -5.91 12.43
C THR A 168 15.33 -7.11 13.39
N PRO A 169 16.38 -7.29 14.18
CA PRO A 169 16.41 -8.30 15.25
C PRO A 169 15.31 -8.09 16.29
N ALA A 170 14.86 -9.15 16.92
CA ALA A 170 13.97 -9.06 18.08
C ALA A 170 14.58 -8.17 19.17
N GLY A 171 13.75 -7.35 19.82
CA GLY A 171 14.18 -6.37 20.80
C GLY A 171 14.56 -5.01 20.21
N THR A 172 14.67 -4.87 18.89
CA THR A 172 14.98 -3.58 18.25
C THR A 172 13.84 -2.58 18.50
N PRO A 173 14.13 -1.42 19.11
CA PRO A 173 13.11 -0.39 19.33
C PRO A 173 12.77 0.32 18.02
N MET A 174 11.51 0.72 17.93
CA MET A 174 10.97 1.55 16.84
C MET A 174 10.46 2.86 17.42
N THR A 175 10.54 3.92 16.65
CA THR A 175 9.99 5.23 17.04
C THR A 175 9.19 5.81 15.90
N LEU A 176 7.95 6.21 16.19
CA LEU A 176 7.10 7.00 15.30
C LEU A 176 7.25 8.46 15.72
N LYS A 177 7.75 9.30 14.82
CA LYS A 177 7.90 10.74 15.04
C LYS A 177 7.11 11.51 14.01
N GLY A 178 6.47 12.59 14.40
CA GLY A 178 5.75 13.45 13.50
C GLY A 178 6.04 14.91 13.71
N GLY A 179 5.81 15.72 12.70
CA GLY A 179 5.94 17.15 12.76
C GLY A 179 5.27 17.84 11.57
N ALA A 180 5.22 19.16 11.64
CA ALA A 180 4.71 20.00 10.57
C ALA A 180 5.80 20.97 10.12
N ASP A 181 5.86 21.19 8.80
CA ASP A 181 6.62 22.27 8.18
C ASP A 181 5.62 23.35 7.71
N PRO A 182 5.41 24.40 8.50
CA PRO A 182 4.44 25.45 8.15
C PRO A 182 4.89 26.27 6.94
N VAL A 183 6.19 26.31 6.63
CA VAL A 183 6.72 27.04 5.48
C VAL A 183 6.34 26.33 4.17
N ARG A 184 6.41 25.00 4.17
CA ARG A 184 6.04 24.17 3.03
C ARG A 184 4.57 23.74 3.05
N GLY A 185 3.84 23.98 4.15
CA GLY A 185 2.48 23.49 4.34
C GLY A 185 2.41 21.96 4.35
N GLN A 186 3.43 21.29 4.87
CA GLN A 186 3.56 19.85 4.87
C GLN A 186 3.53 19.30 6.29
N VAL A 187 2.88 18.14 6.44
CA VAL A 187 2.95 17.32 7.65
C VAL A 187 3.75 16.07 7.29
N TRP A 188 4.63 15.65 8.17
CA TRP A 188 5.46 14.48 7.98
C TRP A 188 5.31 13.51 9.17
N LEU A 189 5.41 12.23 8.88
CA LEU A 189 5.43 11.14 9.85
C LEU A 189 6.58 10.21 9.49
N ASP A 190 7.48 9.99 10.43
CA ASP A 190 8.66 9.14 10.30
C ASP A 190 8.48 7.85 11.10
N VAL A 191 8.82 6.72 10.50
CA VAL A 191 8.90 5.40 11.13
C VAL A 191 10.37 5.02 11.17
N HIS A 192 10.97 5.16 12.33
CA HIS A 192 12.38 4.92 12.55
C HIS A 192 12.60 3.61 13.32
N ASP A 193 13.48 2.76 12.82
CA ASP A 193 13.99 1.59 13.51
C ASP A 193 15.53 1.68 13.70
N LEU A 194 16.03 0.99 14.70
CA LEU A 194 17.48 0.88 14.97
C LEU A 194 18.06 -0.42 14.39
N GLY A 195 17.54 -0.85 13.25
CA GLY A 195 18.02 -2.02 12.54
C GLY A 195 19.30 -1.78 11.73
N PRO A 196 19.69 -2.75 10.89
CA PRO A 196 20.93 -2.66 10.08
C PRO A 196 20.88 -1.58 9.00
N GLY A 197 19.73 -0.92 8.82
CA GLY A 197 19.52 0.10 7.80
C GLY A 197 19.40 -0.48 6.38
N ILE A 198 19.25 0.42 5.42
CA ILE A 198 19.12 0.10 4.00
C ILE A 198 20.40 0.61 3.31
N PRO A 199 21.14 -0.24 2.57
CA PRO A 199 22.31 0.22 1.83
C PRO A 199 21.96 1.37 0.86
N PRO A 200 22.79 2.42 0.74
CA PRO A 200 22.48 3.59 -0.12
C PRO A 200 22.12 3.21 -1.55
N GLU A 201 22.79 2.19 -2.10
CA GLU A 201 22.57 1.68 -3.47
C GLU A 201 21.18 1.11 -3.67
N ARG A 202 20.49 0.77 -2.57
CA ARG A 202 19.14 0.20 -2.59
C ARG A 202 18.06 1.21 -2.27
N ALA A 203 18.41 2.38 -1.75
CA ALA A 203 17.43 3.38 -1.28
C ALA A 203 16.39 3.77 -2.33
N GLU A 204 16.79 3.87 -3.60
CA GLU A 204 15.90 4.18 -4.69
C GLU A 204 15.07 2.97 -5.15
N THR A 205 15.65 1.77 -5.05
CA THR A 205 15.05 0.54 -5.59
C THR A 205 14.19 -0.25 -4.60
N ILE A 206 14.23 0.06 -3.30
CA ILE A 206 13.43 -0.66 -2.27
C ILE A 206 11.93 -0.51 -2.47
N PHE A 207 11.49 0.54 -3.16
CA PHE A 207 10.09 0.77 -3.49
C PHE A 207 9.67 0.13 -4.81
N GLU A 208 10.60 -0.50 -5.54
CA GLU A 208 10.27 -1.28 -6.73
C GLU A 208 9.53 -2.57 -6.34
N ARG A 209 8.65 -3.02 -7.21
CA ARG A 209 7.88 -4.24 -7.00
C ARG A 209 8.78 -5.47 -7.06
N PHE A 210 8.41 -6.48 -6.29
CA PHE A 210 9.12 -7.77 -6.24
C PHE A 210 10.58 -7.67 -5.75
N ARG A 211 10.97 -6.55 -5.17
CA ARG A 211 12.26 -6.36 -4.50
C ARG A 211 12.16 -6.79 -3.05
N THR A 212 12.83 -7.87 -2.72
CA THR A 212 12.89 -8.39 -1.34
C THR A 212 14.23 -9.06 -1.09
N THR A 213 14.73 -8.91 0.11
CA THR A 213 15.93 -9.64 0.61
C THR A 213 15.54 -10.89 1.38
N ARG A 214 14.24 -11.07 1.66
CA ARG A 214 13.74 -12.18 2.47
C ARG A 214 13.28 -13.33 1.58
N PRO A 215 13.75 -14.59 1.83
CA PRO A 215 13.17 -15.77 1.22
C PRO A 215 11.68 -15.89 1.51
N GLY A 216 10.88 -15.99 0.44
CA GLY A 216 9.42 -16.12 0.55
C GLY A 216 8.64 -14.82 0.85
N GLY A 217 9.28 -13.65 0.80
CA GLY A 217 8.61 -12.35 0.71
C GLY A 217 8.26 -12.04 -0.75
N LEU A 218 7.12 -11.37 -1.02
CA LEU A 218 6.79 -10.94 -2.38
C LEU A 218 7.42 -9.59 -2.77
N GLY A 219 8.00 -8.84 -1.83
CA GLY A 219 8.56 -7.51 -2.13
C GLY A 219 7.54 -6.48 -2.61
N LEU A 220 6.28 -6.59 -2.16
CA LEU A 220 5.19 -5.68 -2.56
C LEU A 220 4.87 -4.62 -1.51
N GLY A 221 5.27 -4.80 -0.24
CA GLY A 221 4.86 -3.91 0.85
C GLY A 221 5.25 -2.46 0.64
N LEU A 222 6.51 -2.18 0.33
CA LEU A 222 6.99 -0.81 0.12
C LEU A 222 6.50 -0.18 -1.19
N SER A 223 6.30 -0.97 -2.25
CA SER A 223 5.69 -0.46 -3.48
C SER A 223 4.23 -0.06 -3.28
N ILE A 224 3.49 -0.78 -2.42
CA ILE A 224 2.13 -0.41 -2.00
C ILE A 224 2.16 0.88 -1.17
N VAL A 225 3.10 1.02 -0.24
CA VAL A 225 3.29 2.26 0.53
C VAL A 225 3.47 3.45 -0.40
N ARG A 226 4.40 3.36 -1.38
CA ARG A 226 4.61 4.41 -2.38
C ARG A 226 3.34 4.72 -3.16
N GLY A 227 2.68 3.69 -3.71
CA GLY A 227 1.47 3.88 -4.51
C GLY A 227 0.31 4.50 -3.72
N PHE A 228 0.13 4.13 -2.45
CA PHE A 228 -0.92 4.72 -1.60
C PHE A 228 -0.61 6.17 -1.23
N MET A 229 0.67 6.50 -0.99
CA MET A 229 1.07 7.89 -0.75
C MET A 229 0.86 8.74 -2.00
N GLU A 230 1.33 8.29 -3.17
CA GLU A 230 1.16 8.99 -4.44
C GLU A 230 -0.32 9.19 -4.81
N ALA A 231 -1.18 8.19 -4.59
CA ALA A 231 -2.61 8.29 -4.83
C ALA A 231 -3.28 9.38 -3.98
N GLN A 232 -2.74 9.69 -2.80
CA GLN A 232 -3.17 10.75 -1.89
C GLN A 232 -2.39 12.05 -2.07
N ARG A 233 -1.55 12.17 -3.11
CA ARG A 233 -0.67 13.33 -3.38
C ARG A 233 0.39 13.54 -2.29
N GLY A 234 0.70 12.50 -1.54
CA GLY A 234 1.81 12.45 -0.59
C GLY A 234 3.06 11.85 -1.22
N ALA A 235 4.14 11.79 -0.45
CA ALA A 235 5.38 11.16 -0.85
C ALA A 235 5.91 10.27 0.28
N VAL A 236 6.71 9.28 -0.06
CA VAL A 236 7.49 8.47 0.88
C VAL A 236 8.96 8.51 0.48
N THR A 237 9.83 8.69 1.47
CA THR A 237 11.27 8.74 1.27
C THR A 237 11.96 7.90 2.32
N VAL A 238 13.20 7.52 2.07
CA VAL A 238 14.09 6.90 3.05
C VAL A 238 15.06 7.96 3.54
N SER A 239 15.13 8.12 4.84
CA SER A 239 16.16 8.97 5.48
C SER A 239 17.13 8.10 6.27
N TYR A 240 18.41 8.44 6.21
CA TYR A 240 19.47 7.81 6.99
C TYR A 240 19.94 8.77 8.06
N THR A 241 19.86 8.36 9.31
CA THR A 241 20.54 9.08 10.40
C THR A 241 21.86 8.37 10.65
N HIS A 242 22.94 8.82 10.01
CA HIS A 242 24.29 8.41 10.39
C HIS A 242 24.68 9.19 11.63
N LEU A 243 24.75 8.50 12.77
CA LEU A 243 25.52 8.97 13.91
C LEU A 243 27.00 8.87 13.53
N THR A 244 27.57 9.94 13.00
CA THR A 244 29.04 10.11 13.02
C THR A 244 29.43 10.40 14.45
N LEU A 245 29.96 9.39 15.14
CA LEU A 245 30.70 9.62 16.39
C LEU A 245 31.96 10.39 16.01
N PRO A 246 32.27 11.53 16.68
CA PRO A 246 33.54 12.18 16.50
C PRO A 246 34.65 11.23 17.00
N THR A 247 35.64 11.00 16.15
CA THR A 247 36.90 10.34 16.49
C THR A 247 37.70 11.18 17.45
#